data_57627dd131350d8e0fce2e9dc84b0f8f
#
_entry.id   57627dd131350d8e0fce2e9dc84b0f8f
#
_cell.length_a   1.000
_cell.length_b   1.000
_cell.length_c   1.000
_cell.angle_alpha   90.00
_cell.angle_beta   90.00
_cell.angle_gamma   90.00
#
_symmetry.space_group_name_H-M   'P 1'
#
loop_
_entity.id
_entity.type
_entity.pdbx_description
1 polymer ?
#
loop_
_entity_poly.entity_id
_entity_poly.type
_entity_poly.pdbx_seq_one_letter_code
_entity_poly.pdbx_strand_id
1 'polypeptide(L)'
;HTNLTGLKIESPKMPIILHPYTTTSNATVVWAPRRMEIFTSPPATGGYAQNWETQLALHEGRHLGQMQHYTKGVFSFFNILFGEQSLALGIGFYPSVWLLEGDAVLNESDFSNAGRGRSGEFLMYYRTAFLQDDIRSYYHWRYGSYRHFAPNKYAFGYMLTSMMRYASGN
;
A
#
# COMPACT_ATOMS: atom_id res chain seq x y z
N HIS A 1 3.56 -18.08 7.01
CA HIS A 1 4.72 -17.22 7.06
C HIS A 1 4.41 -16.01 7.91
N THR A 2 5.17 -15.82 8.98
CA THR A 2 5.13 -14.59 9.78
C THR A 2 6.03 -13.59 9.07
N ASN A 3 5.45 -12.51 8.57
CA ASN A 3 6.23 -11.45 7.97
C ASN A 3 7.00 -10.69 9.05
N LEU A 4 8.08 -10.01 8.68
CA LEU A 4 8.80 -9.03 9.52
C LEU A 4 7.88 -7.98 10.15
N THR A 5 6.67 -7.83 9.66
CA THR A 5 5.63 -6.89 10.13
C THR A 5 4.60 -7.52 11.08
N GLY A 6 4.80 -8.78 11.51
CA GLY A 6 3.93 -9.46 12.47
C GLY A 6 2.54 -9.89 11.97
N LEU A 7 2.16 -9.54 10.73
CA LEU A 7 0.89 -9.99 10.15
C LEU A 7 1.02 -11.43 9.64
N LYS A 8 0.32 -12.34 10.28
CA LYS A 8 0.18 -13.71 9.79
C LYS A 8 -0.81 -13.71 8.63
N ILE A 9 -0.30 -13.89 7.42
CA ILE A 9 -1.14 -14.09 6.23
C ILE A 9 -1.52 -15.57 6.19
N GLU A 10 -2.79 -15.86 6.40
CA GLU A 10 -3.37 -17.14 6.03
C GLU A 10 -3.57 -17.10 4.52
N SER A 11 -3.05 -18.08 3.77
CA SER A 11 -3.19 -18.12 2.32
C SER A 11 -4.63 -18.52 1.95
N PRO A 12 -5.56 -17.56 1.75
CA PRO A 12 -6.87 -17.89 1.25
C PRO A 12 -6.75 -18.24 -0.24
N LYS A 13 -7.53 -19.20 -0.67
CA LYS A 13 -7.77 -19.37 -2.10
C LYS A 13 -8.47 -18.11 -2.60
N MET A 14 -7.79 -17.35 -3.43
CA MET A 14 -8.34 -16.14 -4.03
C MET A 14 -8.25 -16.22 -5.55
N PRO A 15 -9.34 -15.98 -6.27
CA PRO A 15 -9.31 -15.91 -7.72
C PRO A 15 -8.36 -14.78 -8.16
N ILE A 16 -7.52 -15.04 -9.14
CA ILE A 16 -6.68 -14.05 -9.80
C ILE A 16 -7.18 -13.91 -11.23
N ILE A 17 -7.58 -12.70 -11.58
CA ILE A 17 -8.06 -12.37 -12.93
C ILE A 17 -6.94 -11.60 -13.63
N LEU A 18 -6.51 -12.11 -14.78
CA LEU A 18 -5.49 -11.48 -15.59
C LEU A 18 -6.15 -10.71 -16.74
N HIS A 19 -5.75 -9.46 -16.92
CA HIS A 19 -6.17 -8.57 -18.00
C HIS A 19 -5.02 -8.33 -18.98
N PRO A 20 -4.80 -9.22 -19.97
CA PRO A 20 -3.65 -9.13 -20.87
C PRO A 20 -3.79 -8.07 -21.96
N TYR A 21 -5.02 -7.63 -22.27
CA TYR A 21 -5.31 -6.68 -23.35
C TYR A 21 -5.71 -5.31 -22.81
N THR A 22 -4.75 -4.63 -22.18
CA THR A 22 -5.01 -3.33 -21.57
C THR A 22 -3.78 -2.44 -21.67
N THR A 23 -4.00 -1.13 -21.71
CA THR A 23 -2.94 -0.12 -21.59
C THR A 23 -2.71 0.32 -20.15
N THR A 24 -3.51 -0.21 -19.22
CA THR A 24 -3.38 0.08 -17.80
C THR A 24 -2.29 -0.79 -17.20
N SER A 25 -1.40 -0.19 -16.43
CA SER A 25 -0.37 -0.87 -15.63
C SER A 25 -0.75 -0.77 -14.16
N ASN A 26 -1.43 -1.78 -13.64
CA ASN A 26 -1.90 -1.78 -12.26
C ASN A 26 -2.24 -3.20 -11.78
N ALA A 27 -2.44 -3.33 -10.47
CA ALA A 27 -3.16 -4.44 -9.88
C ALA A 27 -4.08 -3.92 -8.78
N THR A 28 -5.03 -4.71 -8.37
CA THR A 28 -5.92 -4.36 -7.27
C THR A 28 -6.45 -5.61 -6.57
N VAL A 29 -6.52 -5.56 -5.25
CA VAL A 29 -7.23 -6.54 -4.45
C VAL A 29 -8.62 -6.01 -4.14
N VAL A 30 -9.62 -6.74 -4.60
CA VAL A 30 -11.03 -6.47 -4.31
C VAL A 30 -11.53 -7.48 -3.31
N TRP A 31 -12.22 -7.03 -2.27
CA TRP A 31 -12.66 -7.92 -1.19
C TRP A 31 -14.13 -8.34 -1.31
N ALA A 32 -14.94 -7.62 -2.03
CA ALA A 32 -16.35 -7.91 -2.17
C ALA A 32 -16.81 -7.91 -3.65
N PRO A 33 -16.84 -9.05 -4.38
CA PRO A 33 -16.32 -10.36 -3.96
C PRO A 33 -14.79 -10.45 -4.01
N ARG A 34 -14.23 -11.30 -3.18
CA ARG A 34 -12.77 -11.46 -3.07
C ARG A 34 -12.14 -11.92 -4.36
N ARG A 35 -11.23 -11.10 -4.88
CA ARG A 35 -10.42 -11.40 -6.06
C ARG A 35 -9.21 -10.47 -6.14
N MET A 36 -8.21 -10.89 -6.88
CA MET A 36 -7.13 -10.02 -7.32
C MET A 36 -7.25 -9.82 -8.82
N GLU A 37 -7.16 -8.60 -9.28
CA GLU A 37 -7.13 -8.25 -10.70
C GLU A 37 -5.73 -7.73 -11.03
N ILE A 38 -5.10 -8.31 -12.06
CA ILE A 38 -3.77 -7.93 -12.51
C ILE A 38 -3.84 -7.49 -13.97
N PHE A 39 -3.48 -6.26 -14.22
CA PHE A 39 -3.30 -5.70 -15.55
C PHE A 39 -1.85 -5.94 -15.96
N THR A 40 -1.62 -6.87 -16.88
CA THR A 40 -0.30 -7.43 -17.13
C THR A 40 0.63 -6.55 -17.96
N SER A 41 0.13 -5.42 -18.50
CA SER A 41 0.96 -4.46 -19.20
C SER A 41 1.89 -3.74 -18.21
N PRO A 42 3.22 -3.79 -18.37
CA PRO A 42 4.13 -3.05 -17.53
C PRO A 42 3.98 -1.54 -17.75
N PRO A 43 4.35 -0.69 -16.76
CA PRO A 43 4.33 0.75 -16.94
C PRO A 43 5.33 1.17 -18.05
N ALA A 44 4.92 2.12 -18.89
CA ALA A 44 5.74 2.64 -19.97
C ALA A 44 6.95 3.45 -19.47
N THR A 45 6.85 4.00 -18.27
CA THR A 45 7.88 4.84 -17.63
C THR A 45 7.98 4.51 -16.15
N GLY A 46 9.09 4.87 -15.51
CA GLY A 46 9.27 4.67 -14.06
C GLY A 46 9.52 3.20 -13.69
N GLY A 47 10.16 2.45 -14.58
CA GLY A 47 10.53 1.05 -14.32
C GLY A 47 11.48 0.91 -13.14
N TYR A 48 11.21 -0.06 -12.28
CA TYR A 48 12.10 -0.45 -11.19
C TYR A 48 12.97 -1.63 -11.63
N ALA A 49 14.14 -1.82 -11.01
CA ALA A 49 15.07 -2.89 -11.34
C ALA A 49 14.59 -4.27 -10.86
N GLN A 50 13.32 -4.56 -11.08
CA GLN A 50 12.69 -5.86 -10.80
C GLN A 50 11.55 -6.12 -11.77
N ASN A 51 11.14 -7.39 -11.83
CA ASN A 51 9.99 -7.79 -12.62
C ASN A 51 8.71 -7.13 -12.09
N TRP A 52 7.91 -6.59 -13.00
CA TRP A 52 6.67 -5.87 -12.70
C TRP A 52 5.66 -6.72 -11.90
N GLU A 53 5.47 -7.97 -12.31
CA GLU A 53 4.55 -8.87 -11.65
C GLU A 53 5.01 -9.21 -10.22
N THR A 54 6.31 -9.33 -10.01
CA THR A 54 6.87 -9.55 -8.67
C THR A 54 6.60 -8.37 -7.76
N GLN A 55 6.77 -7.15 -8.25
CA GLN A 55 6.46 -5.94 -7.49
C GLN A 55 4.98 -5.88 -7.14
N LEU A 56 4.09 -6.14 -8.10
CA LEU A 56 2.65 -6.19 -7.87
C LEU A 56 2.28 -7.26 -6.85
N ALA A 57 2.84 -8.47 -6.97
CA ALA A 57 2.55 -9.56 -6.05
C ALA A 57 2.95 -9.22 -4.61
N LEU A 58 4.07 -8.56 -4.39
CA LEU A 58 4.50 -8.11 -3.06
C LEU A 58 3.59 -7.03 -2.50
N HIS A 59 3.20 -6.07 -3.33
CA HIS A 59 2.33 -4.96 -2.95
C HIS A 59 0.90 -5.45 -2.63
N GLU A 60 0.26 -6.10 -3.58
CA GLU A 60 -1.12 -6.58 -3.44
C GLU A 60 -1.24 -7.73 -2.41
N GLY A 61 -0.21 -8.56 -2.29
CA GLY A 61 -0.11 -9.56 -1.23
C GLY A 61 -0.15 -8.94 0.17
N ARG A 62 0.41 -7.74 0.33
CA ARG A 62 0.32 -7.00 1.58
C ARG A 62 -1.10 -6.51 1.87
N HIS A 63 -1.79 -5.97 0.87
CA HIS A 63 -3.20 -5.58 0.99
C HIS A 63 -4.08 -6.77 1.38
N LEU A 64 -3.81 -7.95 0.83
CA LEU A 64 -4.51 -9.16 1.24
C LEU A 64 -4.37 -9.43 2.74
N GLY A 65 -3.15 -9.33 3.28
CA GLY A 65 -2.89 -9.47 4.71
C GLY A 65 -3.61 -8.41 5.55
N GLN A 66 -3.59 -7.17 5.12
CA GLN A 66 -4.30 -6.07 5.76
C GLN A 66 -5.80 -6.33 5.80
N MET A 67 -6.41 -6.71 4.68
CA MET A 67 -7.83 -6.99 4.59
C MET A 67 -8.25 -8.19 5.46
N GLN A 68 -7.44 -9.24 5.53
CA GLN A 68 -7.68 -10.35 6.45
C GLN A 68 -7.69 -9.93 7.92
N HIS A 69 -6.85 -8.96 8.28
CA HIS A 69 -6.84 -8.43 9.63
C HIS A 69 -8.17 -7.76 10.00
N TYR A 70 -8.77 -7.03 9.06
CA TYR A 70 -10.07 -6.39 9.25
C TYR A 70 -11.27 -7.34 9.32
N THR A 71 -11.10 -8.61 9.02
CA THR A 71 -12.16 -9.61 9.22
C THR A 71 -12.12 -10.27 10.59
N LYS A 72 -11.17 -9.89 11.46
CA LYS A 72 -10.95 -10.46 12.79
C LYS A 72 -11.32 -9.48 13.91
N GLY A 73 -11.42 -9.99 15.14
CA GLY A 73 -11.70 -9.18 16.32
C GLY A 73 -13.10 -8.53 16.30
N VAL A 74 -13.18 -7.27 16.67
CA VAL A 74 -14.46 -6.52 16.73
C VAL A 74 -15.13 -6.45 15.36
N PHE A 75 -14.37 -6.38 14.28
CA PHE A 75 -14.90 -6.36 12.92
C PHE A 75 -15.52 -7.69 12.48
N SER A 76 -15.21 -8.80 13.15
CA SER A 76 -15.84 -10.10 12.87
C SER A 76 -17.36 -10.06 13.06
N PHE A 77 -17.84 -9.33 14.05
CA PHE A 77 -19.28 -9.15 14.28
C PHE A 77 -19.95 -8.43 13.10
N PHE A 78 -19.35 -7.35 12.61
CA PHE A 78 -19.84 -6.65 11.43
C PHE A 78 -19.79 -7.51 10.17
N ASN A 79 -18.77 -8.38 10.06
CA ASN A 79 -18.65 -9.29 8.94
C ASN A 79 -19.77 -10.36 8.93
N ILE A 80 -20.24 -10.78 10.10
CA ILE A 80 -21.39 -11.70 10.19
C ILE A 80 -22.69 -11.00 9.73
N LEU A 81 -22.87 -9.72 10.08
CA LEU A 81 -24.09 -8.97 9.74
C LEU A 81 -24.13 -8.47 8.29
N PHE A 82 -23.01 -7.97 7.79
CA PHE A 82 -22.90 -7.28 6.50
C PHE A 82 -22.03 -8.03 5.48
N GLY A 83 -21.52 -9.20 5.85
CA GLY A 83 -20.62 -9.97 4.98
C GLY A 83 -19.37 -9.19 4.60
N GLU A 84 -18.87 -9.43 3.41
CA GLU A 84 -17.65 -8.81 2.89
C GLU A 84 -17.73 -7.27 2.78
N GLN A 85 -18.93 -6.70 2.74
CA GLN A 85 -19.16 -5.24 2.71
C GLN A 85 -18.75 -4.53 4.01
N SER A 86 -18.68 -5.25 5.13
CA SER A 86 -18.21 -4.72 6.41
C SER A 86 -16.79 -4.16 6.36
N LEU A 87 -15.98 -4.65 5.42
CA LEU A 87 -14.63 -4.16 5.20
C LEU A 87 -14.61 -2.69 4.76
N ALA A 88 -15.58 -2.29 3.92
CA ALA A 88 -15.68 -0.89 3.48
C ALA A 88 -15.93 0.05 4.66
N LEU A 89 -16.71 -0.38 5.65
CA LEU A 89 -16.90 0.35 6.91
C LEU A 89 -15.59 0.43 7.71
N GLY A 90 -14.90 -0.70 7.86
CA GLY A 90 -13.62 -0.75 8.58
C GLY A 90 -12.54 0.15 7.98
N ILE A 91 -12.38 0.14 6.66
CA ILE A 91 -11.41 0.99 5.94
C ILE A 91 -11.83 2.47 5.99
N GLY A 92 -13.14 2.77 5.98
CA GLY A 92 -13.66 4.13 6.06
C GLY A 92 -13.38 4.80 7.40
N PHE A 93 -13.42 4.05 8.50
CA PHE A 93 -13.20 4.58 9.85
C PHE A 93 -11.73 4.55 10.29
N TYR A 94 -10.96 3.57 9.87
CA TYR A 94 -9.55 3.38 10.26
C TYR A 94 -8.90 2.19 9.52
N PRO A 95 -7.67 2.29 9.05
CA PRO A 95 -6.76 3.43 8.96
C PRO A 95 -6.93 4.21 7.65
N SER A 96 -6.32 5.39 7.57
CA SER A 96 -6.27 6.16 6.33
C SER A 96 -5.60 5.36 5.20
N VAL A 97 -6.07 5.57 3.97
CA VAL A 97 -5.54 4.90 2.76
C VAL A 97 -4.01 5.05 2.63
N TRP A 98 -3.44 6.20 3.04
CA TRP A 98 -1.99 6.40 3.00
C TRP A 98 -1.22 5.40 3.88
N LEU A 99 -1.80 4.98 5.00
CA LEU A 99 -1.17 3.98 5.88
C LEU A 99 -1.16 2.60 5.22
N LEU A 100 -2.27 2.21 4.61
CA LEU A 100 -2.37 0.93 3.90
C LEU A 100 -1.39 0.87 2.72
N GLU A 101 -1.37 1.93 1.91
CA GLU A 101 -0.49 2.03 0.76
C GLU A 101 0.99 2.14 1.16
N GLY A 102 1.27 2.94 2.19
CA GLY A 102 2.63 3.09 2.72
C GLY A 102 3.21 1.80 3.28
N ASP A 103 2.40 1.04 4.00
CA ASP A 103 2.76 -0.28 4.51
C ASP A 103 2.96 -1.30 3.37
N ALA A 104 2.19 -1.21 2.29
CA ALA A 104 2.40 -2.05 1.11
C ALA A 104 3.71 -1.70 0.37
N VAL A 105 4.04 -0.40 0.24
CA VAL A 105 5.34 0.04 -0.31
C VAL A 105 6.50 -0.36 0.60
N LEU A 106 6.32 -0.31 1.90
CA LEU A 106 7.32 -0.79 2.86
C LEU A 106 7.58 -2.29 2.66
N ASN A 107 6.51 -3.08 2.55
CA ASN A 107 6.60 -4.51 2.31
C ASN A 107 7.33 -4.84 0.99
N GLU A 108 6.97 -4.20 -0.12
CA GLU A 108 7.67 -4.43 -1.39
C GLU A 108 9.14 -4.04 -1.34
N SER A 109 9.48 -3.02 -0.54
CA SER A 109 10.86 -2.53 -0.39
C SER A 109 11.70 -3.44 0.51
N ASP A 110 11.11 -4.04 1.53
CA ASP A 110 11.80 -4.96 2.44
C ASP A 110 12.03 -6.34 1.83
N PHE A 111 11.06 -6.82 1.06
CA PHE A 111 11.10 -8.17 0.47
C PHE A 111 11.65 -8.20 -0.96
N SER A 112 12.12 -7.06 -1.48
CA SER A 112 12.82 -7.01 -2.76
C SER A 112 14.06 -6.11 -2.69
N ASN A 113 14.94 -6.28 -3.67
CA ASN A 113 16.12 -5.43 -3.80
C ASN A 113 15.83 -4.11 -4.56
N ALA A 114 14.60 -3.92 -5.03
CA ALA A 114 14.26 -2.84 -5.94
C ALA A 114 12.82 -2.28 -5.75
N GLY A 115 12.23 -2.40 -4.57
CA GLY A 115 10.94 -1.79 -4.25
C GLY A 115 11.01 -0.26 -4.29
N ARG A 116 9.83 0.38 -4.45
CA ARG A 116 9.73 1.86 -4.60
C ARG A 116 10.45 2.64 -3.52
N GLY A 117 10.41 2.19 -2.27
CA GLY A 117 11.10 2.84 -1.16
C GLY A 117 12.63 2.87 -1.28
N ARG A 118 13.21 2.04 -2.16
CA ARG A 118 14.65 2.04 -2.46
C ARG A 118 15.02 2.99 -3.59
N SER A 119 14.04 3.52 -4.31
CA SER A 119 14.28 4.51 -5.37
C SER A 119 14.56 5.89 -4.79
N GLY A 120 15.67 6.50 -5.19
CA GLY A 120 16.00 7.88 -4.82
C GLY A 120 14.95 8.89 -5.29
N GLU A 121 14.34 8.65 -6.44
CA GLU A 121 13.29 9.50 -7.02
C GLU A 121 12.00 9.47 -6.17
N PHE A 122 11.64 8.32 -5.62
CA PHE A 122 10.39 8.14 -4.88
C PHE A 122 10.23 9.07 -3.68
N LEU A 123 11.32 9.36 -2.97
CA LEU A 123 11.33 10.26 -1.81
C LEU A 123 12.01 11.61 -2.11
N MET A 124 12.40 11.87 -3.34
CA MET A 124 13.20 13.05 -3.70
C MET A 124 12.53 14.34 -3.26
N TYR A 125 11.23 14.47 -3.46
CA TYR A 125 10.49 15.67 -3.08
C TYR A 125 10.56 15.96 -1.57
N TYR A 126 10.32 14.95 -0.73
CA TYR A 126 10.41 15.11 0.73
C TYR A 126 11.83 15.43 1.18
N ARG A 127 12.81 14.76 0.60
CA ARG A 127 14.22 15.02 0.91
C ARG A 127 14.61 16.46 0.56
N THR A 128 14.19 16.95 -0.61
CA THR A 128 14.44 18.33 -1.03
C THR A 128 13.74 19.32 -0.12
N ALA A 129 12.47 19.09 0.22
CA ALA A 129 11.72 19.96 1.11
C ALA A 129 12.39 20.06 2.49
N PHE A 130 12.80 18.96 3.08
CA PHE A 130 13.48 18.96 4.38
C PHE A 130 14.86 19.63 4.33
N LEU A 131 15.60 19.47 3.24
CA LEU A 131 16.88 20.16 3.05
C LEU A 131 16.72 21.68 2.88
N GLN A 132 15.54 22.13 2.48
CA GLN A 132 15.19 23.55 2.32
C GLN A 132 14.41 24.12 3.51
N ASP A 133 14.34 23.38 4.63
CA ASP A 133 13.55 23.73 5.81
C ASP A 133 12.05 23.96 5.53
N ASP A 134 11.52 23.43 4.41
CA ASP A 134 10.08 23.45 4.10
C ASP A 134 9.37 22.37 4.93
N ILE A 135 9.27 22.63 6.24
CA ILE A 135 8.61 21.73 7.19
C ILE A 135 7.15 22.11 7.30
N ARG A 136 6.29 21.20 6.86
CA ARG A 136 4.83 21.42 6.85
C ARG A 136 4.14 20.52 7.88
N SER A 137 2.94 20.96 8.31
CA SER A 137 2.09 20.11 9.16
C SER A 137 1.64 18.84 8.43
N TYR A 138 1.25 17.83 9.19
CA TYR A 138 0.68 16.60 8.66
C TYR A 138 -0.43 16.84 7.62
N TYR A 139 -1.34 17.76 7.90
CA TYR A 139 -2.47 18.05 7.02
C TYR A 139 -2.02 18.69 5.69
N HIS A 140 -1.03 19.55 5.72
CA HIS A 140 -0.45 20.12 4.50
C HIS A 140 0.26 19.06 3.65
N TRP A 141 0.99 18.14 4.26
CA TRP A 141 1.62 17.03 3.55
C TRP A 141 0.61 16.04 2.98
N ARG A 142 -0.47 15.79 3.72
CA ARG A 142 -1.47 14.81 3.33
C ARG A 142 -2.36 15.28 2.18
N TYR A 143 -2.82 16.51 2.25
CA TYR A 143 -3.84 17.02 1.34
C TYR A 143 -3.29 17.99 0.29
N GLY A 144 -2.13 18.57 0.51
CA GLY A 144 -1.61 19.65 -0.33
C GLY A 144 -2.51 20.87 -0.35
N SER A 145 -2.29 21.75 -1.30
CA SER A 145 -3.17 22.88 -1.60
C SER A 145 -2.84 23.42 -3.00
N TYR A 146 -3.62 24.37 -3.50
CA TYR A 146 -3.29 25.07 -4.76
C TYR A 146 -1.93 25.78 -4.73
N ARG A 147 -1.41 26.11 -3.55
CA ARG A 147 -0.10 26.77 -3.37
C ARG A 147 1.03 25.80 -3.09
N HIS A 148 0.72 24.64 -2.53
CA HIS A 148 1.72 23.72 -2.02
C HIS A 148 1.46 22.35 -2.57
N PHE A 149 2.29 21.93 -3.50
CA PHE A 149 2.29 20.57 -3.99
C PHE A 149 2.60 19.61 -2.83
N ALA A 150 1.92 18.47 -2.82
CA ALA A 150 2.26 17.33 -1.97
C ALA A 150 2.39 16.09 -2.85
N PRO A 151 3.39 15.24 -2.63
CA PRO A 151 3.50 13.96 -3.29
C PRO A 151 2.29 13.06 -3.04
N ASN A 152 2.15 12.02 -3.82
CA ASN A 152 1.05 11.08 -3.69
C ASN A 152 1.07 10.32 -2.35
N LYS A 153 -0.05 9.68 -2.04
CA LYS A 153 -0.27 8.92 -0.81
C LYS A 153 0.74 7.79 -0.57
N TYR A 154 1.36 7.24 -1.61
CA TYR A 154 2.33 6.16 -1.51
C TYR A 154 3.65 6.62 -0.88
N ALA A 155 4.20 7.72 -1.38
CA ALA A 155 5.44 8.27 -0.85
C ALA A 155 5.27 8.81 0.57
N PHE A 156 4.16 9.52 0.83
CA PHE A 156 3.81 10.00 2.16
C PHE A 156 3.62 8.84 3.16
N GLY A 157 2.83 7.86 2.76
CA GLY A 157 2.55 6.68 3.57
C GLY A 157 3.81 5.88 3.89
N TYR A 158 4.66 5.62 2.88
CA TYR A 158 5.91 4.92 3.07
C TYR A 158 6.83 5.65 4.06
N MET A 159 6.96 6.97 3.93
CA MET A 159 7.78 7.77 4.84
C MET A 159 7.28 7.62 6.29
N LEU A 160 5.98 7.79 6.52
CA LEU A 160 5.42 7.71 7.86
C LEU A 160 5.45 6.29 8.44
N THR A 161 5.10 5.26 7.65
CA THR A 161 5.14 3.86 8.13
C THR A 161 6.56 3.40 8.43
N SER A 162 7.54 3.82 7.63
CA SER A 162 8.97 3.56 7.90
C SER A 162 9.42 4.21 9.20
N MET A 163 9.03 5.47 9.44
CA MET A 163 9.34 6.17 10.69
C MET A 163 8.67 5.52 11.90
N MET A 164 7.40 5.15 11.79
CA MET A 164 6.66 4.46 12.86
C MET A 164 7.32 3.13 13.22
N ARG A 165 7.72 2.36 12.21
CA ARG A 165 8.42 1.09 12.40
C ARG A 165 9.78 1.28 13.06
N TYR A 166 10.57 2.23 12.58
CA TYR A 166 11.86 2.57 13.20
C TYR A 166 11.69 2.97 14.66
N ALA A 167 10.70 3.81 14.98
CA ALA A 167 10.43 4.25 16.34
C ALA A 167 9.93 3.13 17.26
N SER A 168 9.27 2.10 16.71
CA SER A 168 8.82 0.92 17.48
C SER A 168 9.89 -0.14 17.70
N GLY A 169 11.08 0.02 17.12
CA GLY A 169 12.19 -0.92 17.25
C GLY A 169 12.03 -2.24 16.49
N ASN A 170 11.14 -2.27 15.48
CA ASN A 170 10.85 -3.43 14.63
C ASN A 170 11.51 -3.30 13.25
#